data_8226be3d99c99894c23057b347b3195b
#
_entry.id   8226be3d99c99894c23057b347b3195b
#
_cell.length_a   1.000
_cell.length_b   1.000
_cell.length_c   1.000
_cell.angle_alpha   90.00
_cell.angle_beta   90.00
_cell.angle_gamma   90.00
#
_symmetry.space_group_name_H-M   'P 1'
#
loop_
_entity.id
_entity.type
_entity.pdbx_description
1 polymer ?
#
loop_
_entity_poly.entity_id
_entity_poly.type
_entity_poly.pdbx_seq_one_letter_code
_entity_poly.pdbx_strand_id
1 'polypeptide(L)'
;PKGFAQLLREEIDHMSRIALSDSEAQFIAHRMPYIPPTHIDMLRGFRFNPDELTITQDSEGHLYIDAEGPLYRVTLWETPILALVSELYYRVMNITPDEEYMQRVAIDKATRLEKEQLNFSLFGMRRRFSYEVEDKITCIMREYAPQHFFGTSNVHFAHKYNLNVSGTHPHEWIQFHGAIYGYKMANYMAMEDWINVYDGDLGTVLTDTYTTDVFLRNFSKKHAQLYTSLRHDSGDPFQFVDKAIARYRELKVDPKIKYIIFSDSLNVDKAIEIRNYCADHIRCSFGIGTNLTNDTGCGVAPSNIVMKLWRCKMTEREEWSYCVKLSDAHGKYTGVPEEINLARLTLGIND
;
A
#
# COMPACT_ATOMS: atom_id res chain seq x y z
N PRO A 1 25.43 4.26 4.26
CA PRO A 1 26.43 4.98 5.07
C PRO A 1 26.77 4.18 6.33
N LYS A 2 28.00 4.28 6.83
CA LYS A 2 28.41 3.65 8.10
C LYS A 2 27.62 4.29 9.26
N GLY A 3 27.18 3.47 10.21
CA GLY A 3 26.40 3.93 11.36
C GLY A 3 24.93 4.25 11.07
N PHE A 4 24.42 3.94 9.88
CA PHE A 4 23.05 4.21 9.51
C PHE A 4 22.03 3.46 10.41
N ALA A 5 22.31 2.20 10.75
CA ALA A 5 21.47 1.42 11.65
C ALA A 5 21.33 2.07 13.04
N GLN A 6 22.39 2.68 13.57
CA GLN A 6 22.33 3.39 14.84
C GLN A 6 21.47 4.65 14.75
N LEU A 7 21.66 5.47 13.69
CA LEU A 7 20.83 6.66 13.47
C LEU A 7 19.36 6.31 13.30
N LEU A 8 19.08 5.22 12.57
CA LEU A 8 17.70 4.73 12.42
C LEU A 8 17.13 4.26 13.77
N ARG A 9 17.93 3.60 14.61
CA ARG A 9 17.52 3.18 15.96
C ARG A 9 17.13 4.39 16.82
N GLU A 10 17.89 5.47 16.78
CA GLU A 10 17.60 6.70 17.52
C GLU A 10 16.25 7.29 17.11
N GLU A 11 15.94 7.34 15.81
CA GLU A 11 14.65 7.83 15.32
C GLU A 11 13.49 6.88 15.72
N ILE A 12 13.72 5.57 15.71
CA ILE A 12 12.73 4.57 16.12
C ILE A 12 12.46 4.66 17.63
N ASP A 13 13.47 4.90 18.45
CA ASP A 13 13.30 5.07 19.90
C ASP A 13 12.41 6.29 20.21
N HIS A 14 12.49 7.34 19.39
CA HIS A 14 11.61 8.50 19.51
C HIS A 14 10.15 8.16 19.21
N MET A 15 9.86 7.16 18.38
CA MET A 15 8.49 6.78 18.05
C MET A 15 7.70 6.22 19.25
N SER A 16 8.37 5.73 20.29
CA SER A 16 7.72 5.29 21.52
C SER A 16 6.90 6.40 22.23
N ARG A 17 7.20 7.66 21.91
CA ARG A 17 6.51 8.84 22.44
C ARG A 17 5.27 9.24 21.64
N ILE A 18 5.08 8.68 20.45
CA ILE A 18 3.95 8.99 19.58
C ILE A 18 2.68 8.37 20.16
N ALA A 19 1.66 9.19 20.29
CA ALA A 19 0.33 8.82 20.77
C ALA A 19 -0.74 9.44 19.88
N LEU A 20 -1.84 8.72 19.68
CA LEU A 20 -3.00 9.28 19.01
C LEU A 20 -3.62 10.37 19.88
N SER A 21 -3.71 11.59 19.36
CA SER A 21 -4.37 12.72 20.03
C SER A 21 -5.90 12.61 19.95
N ASP A 22 -6.60 13.36 20.79
CA ASP A 22 -8.07 13.40 20.76
C ASP A 22 -8.62 13.93 19.43
N SER A 23 -7.97 14.93 18.84
CA SER A 23 -8.38 15.48 17.53
C SER A 23 -8.17 14.48 16.39
N GLU A 24 -7.08 13.72 16.40
CA GLU A 24 -6.83 12.66 15.42
C GLU A 24 -7.83 11.51 15.59
N ALA A 25 -8.12 11.09 16.82
CA ALA A 25 -9.12 10.06 17.10
C ALA A 25 -10.53 10.47 16.64
N GLN A 26 -10.92 11.73 16.87
CA GLN A 26 -12.18 12.28 16.37
C GLN A 26 -12.22 12.35 14.85
N PHE A 27 -11.11 12.74 14.21
CA PHE A 27 -10.99 12.72 12.75
C PHE A 27 -11.18 11.31 12.19
N ILE A 28 -10.51 10.31 12.77
CA ILE A 28 -10.65 8.91 12.37
C ILE A 28 -12.10 8.46 12.51
N ALA A 29 -12.73 8.68 13.65
CA ALA A 29 -14.11 8.30 13.91
C ALA A 29 -15.10 8.93 12.90
N HIS A 30 -14.84 10.18 12.49
CA HIS A 30 -15.72 10.91 11.57
C HIS A 30 -15.46 10.55 10.09
N ARG A 31 -14.20 10.42 9.70
CA ARG A 31 -13.80 10.19 8.30
C ARG A 31 -13.78 8.72 7.90
N MET A 32 -13.62 7.85 8.86
CA MET A 32 -13.56 6.39 8.66
C MET A 32 -14.58 5.68 9.57
N PRO A 33 -15.90 5.91 9.36
CA PRO A 33 -16.95 5.39 10.24
C PRO A 33 -17.03 3.85 10.26
N TYR A 34 -16.38 3.19 9.29
CA TYR A 34 -16.22 1.75 9.23
C TYR A 34 -15.18 1.21 10.23
N ILE A 35 -14.38 2.08 10.87
CA ILE A 35 -13.45 1.65 11.92
C ILE A 35 -14.22 1.51 13.24
N PRO A 36 -14.25 0.31 13.85
CA PRO A 36 -14.95 0.11 15.10
C PRO A 36 -14.42 1.03 16.22
N PRO A 37 -15.30 1.59 17.07
CA PRO A 37 -14.87 2.44 18.21
C PRO A 37 -13.83 1.77 19.11
N THR A 38 -13.95 0.47 19.34
CA THR A 38 -12.97 -0.32 20.12
C THR A 38 -11.57 -0.32 19.50
N HIS A 39 -11.47 -0.26 18.17
CA HIS A 39 -10.18 -0.13 17.51
C HIS A 39 -9.57 1.26 17.71
N ILE A 40 -10.39 2.31 17.67
CA ILE A 40 -9.93 3.68 17.97
C ILE A 40 -9.45 3.78 19.43
N ASP A 41 -10.16 3.16 20.37
CA ASP A 41 -9.75 3.11 21.78
C ASP A 41 -8.42 2.36 21.94
N MET A 42 -8.24 1.25 21.22
CA MET A 42 -6.96 0.53 21.18
C MET A 42 -5.84 1.45 20.66
N LEU A 43 -6.08 2.21 19.58
CA LEU A 43 -5.08 3.14 19.02
C LEU A 43 -4.74 4.28 20.00
N ARG A 44 -5.68 4.76 20.80
CA ARG A 44 -5.42 5.76 21.87
C ARG A 44 -4.42 5.23 22.91
N GLY A 45 -4.55 3.96 23.27
CA GLY A 45 -3.64 3.26 24.19
C GLY A 45 -2.35 2.78 23.55
N PHE A 46 -2.29 2.70 22.22
CA PHE A 46 -1.14 2.17 21.50
C PHE A 46 0.10 3.07 21.67
N ARG A 47 1.24 2.44 21.84
CA ARG A 47 2.58 3.04 21.75
C ARG A 47 3.47 2.10 20.95
N PHE A 48 4.25 2.66 20.07
CA PHE A 48 5.29 1.89 19.40
C PHE A 48 6.28 1.36 20.44
N ASN A 49 6.64 0.09 20.33
CA ASN A 49 7.67 -0.50 21.16
C ASN A 49 8.92 -0.79 20.32
N PRO A 50 10.00 0.00 20.47
CA PRO A 50 11.24 -0.19 19.70
C PRO A 50 11.86 -1.59 19.84
N ASP A 51 11.59 -2.31 20.94
CA ASP A 51 12.10 -3.67 21.17
C ASP A 51 11.47 -4.72 20.24
N GLU A 52 10.35 -4.38 19.57
CA GLU A 52 9.78 -5.20 18.50
C GLU A 52 10.66 -5.24 17.23
N LEU A 53 11.68 -4.36 17.14
CA LEU A 53 12.52 -4.21 15.96
C LEU A 53 13.96 -4.64 16.22
N THR A 54 14.46 -5.52 15.36
CA THR A 54 15.90 -5.82 15.23
C THR A 54 16.44 -5.13 14.01
N ILE A 55 17.44 -4.27 14.20
CA ILE A 55 18.09 -3.50 13.12
C ILE A 55 19.57 -3.81 13.12
N THR A 56 20.05 -4.31 11.99
CA THR A 56 21.47 -4.63 11.81
C THR A 56 22.00 -4.05 10.50
N GLN A 57 23.28 -3.78 10.46
CA GLN A 57 23.98 -3.36 9.25
C GLN A 57 25.28 -4.16 9.13
N ASP A 58 25.49 -4.82 8.00
CA ASP A 58 26.69 -5.59 7.76
C ASP A 58 27.91 -4.69 7.39
N SER A 59 29.06 -5.33 7.22
CA SER A 59 30.32 -4.64 6.85
C SER A 59 30.28 -4.02 5.45
N GLU A 60 29.40 -4.49 4.58
CA GLU A 60 29.21 -3.97 3.22
C GLU A 60 28.22 -2.80 3.20
N GLY A 61 27.49 -2.59 4.30
CA GLY A 61 26.54 -1.49 4.46
C GLY A 61 25.09 -1.86 4.16
N HIS A 62 24.78 -3.15 3.94
CA HIS A 62 23.41 -3.61 3.79
C HIS A 62 22.67 -3.49 5.12
N LEU A 63 21.45 -3.01 5.05
CA LEU A 63 20.56 -2.81 6.19
C LEU A 63 19.53 -3.93 6.26
N TYR A 64 19.39 -4.54 7.43
CA TYR A 64 18.39 -5.56 7.73
C TYR A 64 17.50 -5.07 8.86
N ILE A 65 16.19 -5.16 8.67
CA ILE A 65 15.19 -4.73 9.65
C ILE A 65 14.15 -5.83 9.77
N ASP A 66 14.04 -6.39 10.96
CA ASP A 66 13.02 -7.39 11.29
C ASP A 66 12.10 -6.85 12.39
N ALA A 67 10.79 -7.05 12.23
CA ALA A 67 9.78 -6.74 13.23
C ALA A 67 9.14 -8.04 13.71
N GLU A 68 9.17 -8.30 15.03
CA GLU A 68 8.56 -9.50 15.63
C GLU A 68 7.66 -9.12 16.79
N GLY A 69 6.43 -9.64 16.79
CA GLY A 69 5.44 -9.39 17.83
C GLY A 69 4.02 -9.71 17.37
N PRO A 70 3.01 -9.37 18.16
CA PRO A 70 1.61 -9.52 17.76
C PRO A 70 1.30 -8.76 16.47
N LEU A 71 0.66 -9.42 15.50
CA LEU A 71 0.44 -8.87 14.16
C LEU A 71 -0.21 -7.47 14.19
N TYR A 72 -1.22 -7.25 15.03
CA TYR A 72 -1.89 -5.95 15.15
C TYR A 72 -0.98 -4.80 15.61
N ARG A 73 0.19 -5.13 16.17
CA ARG A 73 1.22 -4.16 16.57
C ARG A 73 2.25 -3.98 15.47
N VAL A 74 2.86 -5.09 15.03
CA VAL A 74 4.01 -5.03 14.10
C VAL A 74 3.62 -4.56 12.70
N THR A 75 2.38 -4.78 12.27
CA THR A 75 1.88 -4.26 10.99
C THR A 75 1.94 -2.72 10.91
N LEU A 76 1.84 -2.03 12.05
CA LEU A 76 1.90 -0.56 12.10
C LEU A 76 3.32 -0.01 11.89
N TRP A 77 4.35 -0.86 11.96
CA TRP A 77 5.73 -0.46 11.73
C TRP A 77 6.10 -0.29 10.24
N GLU A 78 5.46 -1.01 9.31
CA GLU A 78 5.87 -0.99 7.89
C GLU A 78 6.02 0.44 7.37
N THR A 79 4.97 1.22 7.43
CA THR A 79 4.94 2.54 6.81
C THR A 79 5.89 3.54 7.45
N PRO A 80 5.94 3.68 8.79
CA PRO A 80 6.91 4.56 9.45
C PRO A 80 8.36 4.18 9.17
N ILE A 81 8.71 2.90 9.27
CA ILE A 81 10.09 2.44 9.01
C ILE A 81 10.53 2.80 7.59
N LEU A 82 9.70 2.51 6.60
CA LEU A 82 10.05 2.79 5.21
C LEU A 82 10.20 4.29 4.95
N ALA A 83 9.33 5.12 5.55
CA ALA A 83 9.44 6.57 5.46
C ALA A 83 10.71 7.10 6.16
N LEU A 84 11.02 6.60 7.36
CA LEU A 84 12.22 6.96 8.11
C LEU A 84 13.51 6.57 7.35
N VAL A 85 13.58 5.36 6.83
CA VAL A 85 14.74 4.89 6.04
C VAL A 85 14.94 5.77 4.81
N SER A 86 13.87 6.09 4.08
CA SER A 86 13.94 6.94 2.90
C SER A 86 14.48 8.33 3.24
N GLU A 87 13.87 9.00 4.20
CA GLU A 87 14.21 10.37 4.61
C GLU A 87 15.60 10.45 5.24
N LEU A 88 15.93 9.53 6.15
CA LEU A 88 17.23 9.48 6.81
C LEU A 88 18.37 9.25 5.80
N TYR A 89 18.12 8.44 4.76
CA TYR A 89 19.10 8.23 3.70
C TYR A 89 19.48 9.54 3.01
N TYR A 90 18.50 10.33 2.57
CA TYR A 90 18.75 11.62 1.93
C TYR A 90 19.45 12.60 2.88
N ARG A 91 19.01 12.65 4.13
CA ARG A 91 19.62 13.51 5.17
C ARG A 91 21.08 13.18 5.42
N VAL A 92 21.42 11.91 5.60
CA VAL A 92 22.79 11.45 5.88
C VAL A 92 23.70 11.63 4.68
N MET A 93 23.18 11.48 3.47
CA MET A 93 23.93 11.69 2.23
C MET A 93 24.02 13.16 1.81
N ASN A 94 23.46 14.10 2.61
CA ASN A 94 23.36 15.52 2.30
C ASN A 94 22.75 15.80 0.92
N ILE A 95 21.74 14.99 0.54
CA ILE A 95 20.99 15.17 -0.70
C ILE A 95 19.80 16.09 -0.40
N THR A 96 19.69 17.19 -1.12
CA THR A 96 18.61 18.17 -1.00
C THR A 96 17.73 18.18 -2.23
N PRO A 97 16.43 18.50 -2.12
CA PRO A 97 15.59 18.66 -3.28
C PRO A 97 15.96 19.93 -4.03
N ASP A 98 15.80 19.92 -5.35
CA ASP A 98 15.72 21.16 -6.14
C ASP A 98 14.29 21.72 -5.97
N GLU A 99 14.14 22.71 -5.13
CA GLU A 99 12.84 23.27 -4.73
C GLU A 99 12.08 23.88 -5.91
N GLU A 100 12.76 24.57 -6.84
CA GLU A 100 12.12 25.17 -8.02
C GLU A 100 11.63 24.10 -8.98
N TYR A 101 12.48 23.11 -9.27
CA TYR A 101 12.12 21.98 -10.11
C TYR A 101 10.92 21.23 -9.51
N MET A 102 11.02 20.83 -8.24
CA MET A 102 10.00 20.07 -7.54
C MET A 102 8.64 20.77 -7.57
N GLN A 103 8.61 22.05 -7.20
CA GLN A 103 7.37 22.83 -7.18
C GLN A 103 6.76 22.93 -8.60
N ARG A 104 7.56 23.30 -9.59
CA ARG A 104 7.11 23.42 -10.98
C ARG A 104 6.55 22.10 -11.51
N VAL A 105 7.26 20.99 -11.31
CA VAL A 105 6.85 19.68 -11.79
C VAL A 105 5.60 19.18 -11.05
N ALA A 106 5.50 19.42 -9.75
CA ALA A 106 4.31 19.05 -8.99
C ALA A 106 3.06 19.82 -9.44
N ILE A 107 3.18 21.13 -9.72
CA ILE A 107 2.08 21.95 -10.25
C ILE A 107 1.67 21.46 -11.64
N ASP A 108 2.64 21.18 -12.53
CA ASP A 108 2.34 20.62 -13.86
C ASP A 108 1.57 19.30 -13.75
N LYS A 109 2.05 18.37 -12.94
CA LYS A 109 1.38 17.08 -12.70
C LYS A 109 -0.03 17.26 -12.17
N ALA A 110 -0.22 18.09 -11.14
CA ALA A 110 -1.54 18.35 -10.56
C ALA A 110 -2.50 18.95 -11.59
N THR A 111 -2.06 19.97 -12.30
CA THR A 111 -2.85 20.64 -13.34
C THR A 111 -3.24 19.68 -14.47
N ARG A 112 -2.34 18.79 -14.89
CA ARG A 112 -2.63 17.76 -15.90
C ARG A 112 -3.64 16.74 -15.40
N LEU A 113 -3.49 16.25 -14.18
CA LEU A 113 -4.43 15.30 -13.56
C LEU A 113 -5.84 15.91 -13.46
N GLU A 114 -5.93 17.18 -13.08
CA GLU A 114 -7.19 17.92 -13.01
C GLU A 114 -7.81 18.11 -14.40
N LYS A 115 -7.03 18.62 -15.36
CA LYS A 115 -7.48 18.86 -16.74
C LYS A 115 -7.99 17.59 -17.42
N GLU A 116 -7.30 16.49 -17.20
CA GLU A 116 -7.65 15.18 -17.75
C GLU A 116 -8.74 14.46 -16.93
N GLN A 117 -9.26 15.07 -15.87
CA GLN A 117 -10.31 14.53 -15.02
C GLN A 117 -9.97 13.15 -14.43
N LEU A 118 -8.71 12.95 -14.01
CA LEU A 118 -8.26 11.71 -13.38
C LEU A 118 -8.46 11.72 -11.87
N ASN A 119 -9.34 10.87 -11.39
CA ASN A 119 -9.48 10.66 -9.95
C ASN A 119 -8.24 9.94 -9.40
N PHE A 120 -7.55 10.57 -8.44
CA PHE A 120 -6.34 10.02 -7.87
C PHE A 120 -6.20 10.29 -6.37
N SER A 121 -5.35 9.48 -5.73
CA SER A 121 -4.95 9.64 -4.34
C SER A 121 -3.43 9.59 -4.22
N LEU A 122 -2.90 10.26 -3.21
CA LEU A 122 -1.47 10.26 -2.90
C LEU A 122 -1.09 9.02 -2.08
N PHE A 123 -0.30 8.11 -2.66
CA PHE A 123 0.16 6.85 -2.05
C PHE A 123 1.68 6.84 -1.80
N GLY A 124 2.30 8.01 -1.63
CA GLY A 124 3.73 8.18 -1.66
C GLY A 124 4.47 8.09 -0.31
N MET A 125 3.79 7.94 0.83
CA MET A 125 4.38 8.07 2.17
C MET A 125 5.61 7.17 2.38
N ARG A 126 5.55 5.89 2.00
CA ARG A 126 6.60 4.90 2.29
C ARG A 126 7.97 5.19 1.63
N ARG A 127 7.97 5.90 0.51
CA ARG A 127 9.18 6.22 -0.28
C ARG A 127 9.27 7.70 -0.59
N ARG A 128 8.68 8.53 0.27
CA ARG A 128 8.76 9.98 0.14
C ARG A 128 10.21 10.45 0.27
N PHE A 129 10.52 11.59 -0.30
CA PHE A 129 11.82 12.21 -0.11
C PHE A 129 11.99 12.64 1.36
N SER A 130 11.05 13.43 1.90
CA SER A 130 10.97 13.81 3.29
C SER A 130 9.53 14.14 3.70
N TYR A 131 9.32 14.37 5.01
CA TYR A 131 8.05 14.87 5.54
C TYR A 131 7.65 16.20 4.88
N GLU A 132 8.59 17.15 4.80
CA GLU A 132 8.36 18.48 4.25
C GLU A 132 8.03 18.44 2.75
N VAL A 133 8.65 17.56 2.01
CA VAL A 133 8.34 17.35 0.58
C VAL A 133 6.93 16.79 0.43
N GLU A 134 6.55 15.73 1.16
CA GLU A 134 5.20 15.19 1.08
C GLU A 134 4.14 16.21 1.50
N ASP A 135 4.45 17.05 2.51
CA ASP A 135 3.59 18.14 2.96
C ASP A 135 3.33 19.19 1.86
N LYS A 136 4.39 19.67 1.23
CA LYS A 136 4.31 20.61 0.09
C LYS A 136 3.54 20.00 -1.09
N ILE A 137 3.84 18.77 -1.44
CA ILE A 137 3.15 18.05 -2.53
C ILE A 137 1.66 17.91 -2.22
N THR A 138 1.30 17.55 -1.00
CA THR A 138 -0.12 17.44 -0.58
C THR A 138 -0.86 18.78 -0.73
N CYS A 139 -0.23 19.90 -0.36
CA CYS A 139 -0.78 21.23 -0.57
C CYS A 139 -0.99 21.54 -2.06
N ILE A 140 0.02 21.27 -2.89
CA ILE A 140 -0.05 21.50 -4.34
C ILE A 140 -1.17 20.68 -4.98
N MET A 141 -1.28 19.38 -4.65
CA MET A 141 -2.35 18.53 -5.19
C MET A 141 -3.73 19.07 -4.82
N ARG A 142 -3.91 19.51 -3.56
CA ARG A 142 -5.18 20.11 -3.09
C ARG A 142 -5.52 21.41 -3.81
N GLU A 143 -4.53 22.24 -4.11
CA GLU A 143 -4.72 23.55 -4.74
C GLU A 143 -4.96 23.44 -6.24
N TYR A 144 -4.16 22.62 -6.94
CA TYR A 144 -4.15 22.56 -8.40
C TYR A 144 -4.97 21.40 -9.00
N ALA A 145 -5.45 20.48 -8.17
CA ALA A 145 -6.34 19.38 -8.59
C ALA A 145 -7.56 19.23 -7.65
N PRO A 146 -8.30 20.30 -7.31
CA PRO A 146 -9.29 20.29 -6.24
C PRO A 146 -10.50 19.38 -6.48
N GLN A 147 -10.83 19.04 -7.74
CA GLN A 147 -11.99 18.21 -8.07
C GLN A 147 -11.64 16.73 -8.21
N HIS A 148 -10.39 16.40 -8.53
CA HIS A 148 -9.96 15.03 -8.84
C HIS A 148 -8.96 14.45 -7.84
N PHE A 149 -8.36 15.28 -6.98
CA PHE A 149 -7.57 14.81 -5.86
C PHE A 149 -8.49 14.30 -4.73
N PHE A 150 -8.71 12.98 -4.68
CA PHE A 150 -9.59 12.38 -3.69
C PHE A 150 -9.04 12.50 -2.26
N GLY A 151 -7.72 12.30 -2.07
CA GLY A 151 -7.10 12.36 -0.76
C GLY A 151 -5.75 11.64 -0.69
N THR A 152 -5.37 11.22 0.49
CA THR A 152 -4.05 10.62 0.75
C THR A 152 -4.15 9.37 1.62
N SER A 153 -3.19 8.45 1.46
CA SER A 153 -3.01 7.32 2.39
C SER A 153 -2.33 7.72 3.70
N ASN A 154 -1.79 8.93 3.79
CA ASN A 154 -1.20 9.47 5.00
C ASN A 154 -2.28 10.11 5.87
N VAL A 155 -2.74 9.39 6.91
CA VAL A 155 -3.82 9.84 7.80
C VAL A 155 -3.47 11.16 8.51
N HIS A 156 -2.19 11.40 8.83
CA HIS A 156 -1.74 12.65 9.41
C HIS A 156 -2.00 13.85 8.47
N PHE A 157 -1.64 13.75 7.19
CA PHE A 157 -1.91 14.82 6.23
C PHE A 157 -3.40 14.92 5.86
N ALA A 158 -4.12 13.78 5.88
CA ALA A 158 -5.57 13.83 5.73
C ALA A 158 -6.21 14.64 6.87
N HIS A 159 -5.80 14.43 8.12
CA HIS A 159 -6.23 15.24 9.27
C HIS A 159 -5.81 16.70 9.13
N LYS A 160 -4.52 16.95 8.88
CA LYS A 160 -3.94 18.31 8.77
C LYS A 160 -4.66 19.19 7.75
N TYR A 161 -5.05 18.61 6.61
CA TYR A 161 -5.64 19.32 5.47
C TYR A 161 -7.13 19.05 5.25
N ASN A 162 -7.76 18.31 6.16
CA ASN A 162 -9.16 17.91 6.07
C ASN A 162 -9.52 17.20 4.76
N LEU A 163 -8.65 16.26 4.34
CA LEU A 163 -8.79 15.43 3.14
C LEU A 163 -9.47 14.09 3.45
N ASN A 164 -9.86 13.37 2.42
CA ASN A 164 -10.27 11.99 2.56
C ASN A 164 -9.06 11.09 2.81
N VAL A 165 -9.28 10.01 3.55
CA VAL A 165 -8.31 8.93 3.72
C VAL A 165 -8.54 7.91 2.61
N SER A 166 -7.47 7.49 1.94
CA SER A 166 -7.51 6.52 0.85
C SER A 166 -6.58 5.35 1.15
N GLY A 167 -7.10 4.13 1.02
CA GLY A 167 -6.31 2.92 1.25
C GLY A 167 -7.07 1.68 0.83
N THR A 168 -6.35 0.56 0.80
CA THR A 168 -6.88 -0.76 0.48
C THR A 168 -6.21 -1.78 1.38
N HIS A 169 -6.73 -3.01 1.47
CA HIS A 169 -6.04 -4.02 2.25
C HIS A 169 -4.68 -4.41 1.63
N PRO A 170 -3.69 -4.74 2.48
CA PRO A 170 -2.33 -5.02 2.05
C PRO A 170 -2.14 -6.48 1.61
N HIS A 171 -1.01 -6.77 0.93
CA HIS A 171 -0.57 -8.14 0.67
C HIS A 171 -0.44 -8.97 1.95
N GLU A 172 0.03 -8.37 3.04
CA GLU A 172 0.19 -8.98 4.35
C GLU A 172 -1.08 -9.72 4.81
N TRP A 173 -2.26 -9.12 4.60
CA TRP A 173 -3.54 -9.73 4.93
C TRP A 173 -3.75 -11.06 4.20
N ILE A 174 -3.49 -11.09 2.88
CA ILE A 174 -3.66 -12.30 2.07
C ILE A 174 -2.54 -13.31 2.34
N GLN A 175 -1.30 -12.84 2.58
CA GLN A 175 -0.17 -13.69 2.96
C GLN A 175 -0.42 -14.42 4.29
N PHE A 176 -0.96 -13.71 5.28
CA PHE A 176 -1.37 -14.30 6.56
C PHE A 176 -2.39 -15.42 6.35
N HIS A 177 -3.43 -15.18 5.55
CA HIS A 177 -4.45 -16.19 5.25
C HIS A 177 -3.87 -17.39 4.49
N GLY A 178 -2.88 -17.16 3.64
CA GLY A 178 -2.17 -18.25 2.95
C GLY A 178 -1.38 -19.15 3.89
N ALA A 179 -0.74 -18.57 4.89
CA ALA A 179 0.01 -19.32 5.90
C ALA A 179 -0.91 -20.11 6.85
N ILE A 180 -2.11 -19.59 7.16
CA ILE A 180 -3.02 -20.22 8.12
C ILE A 180 -3.99 -21.21 7.45
N TYR A 181 -4.54 -20.87 6.30
CA TYR A 181 -5.58 -21.66 5.62
C TYR A 181 -5.09 -22.41 4.38
N GLY A 182 -3.80 -22.25 4.04
CA GLY A 182 -3.20 -22.80 2.83
C GLY A 182 -3.51 -21.98 1.56
N TYR A 183 -2.63 -22.09 0.57
CA TYR A 183 -2.62 -21.22 -0.62
C TYR A 183 -3.91 -21.26 -1.43
N LYS A 184 -4.58 -22.43 -1.54
CA LYS A 184 -5.84 -22.55 -2.30
C LYS A 184 -6.97 -21.73 -1.70
N MET A 185 -7.00 -21.59 -0.38
CA MET A 185 -8.07 -20.91 0.34
C MET A 185 -7.72 -19.45 0.68
N ALA A 186 -6.48 -19.04 0.54
CA ALA A 186 -5.98 -17.74 0.96
C ALA A 186 -6.83 -16.55 0.49
N ASN A 187 -7.01 -16.41 -0.81
CA ASN A 187 -7.80 -15.31 -1.38
C ASN A 187 -9.27 -15.36 -0.91
N TYR A 188 -9.85 -16.57 -0.88
CA TYR A 188 -11.25 -16.73 -0.47
C TYR A 188 -11.46 -16.34 0.99
N MET A 189 -10.67 -16.89 1.89
CA MET A 189 -10.77 -16.60 3.32
C MET A 189 -10.45 -15.15 3.63
N ALA A 190 -9.44 -14.57 3.00
CA ALA A 190 -9.10 -13.16 3.15
C ALA A 190 -10.26 -12.23 2.75
N MET A 191 -10.99 -12.56 1.67
CA MET A 191 -12.15 -11.80 1.25
C MET A 191 -13.35 -11.97 2.20
N GLU A 192 -13.62 -13.20 2.66
CA GLU A 192 -14.72 -13.46 3.59
C GLU A 192 -14.49 -12.78 4.95
N ASP A 193 -13.30 -12.91 5.51
CA ASP A 193 -12.99 -12.32 6.81
C ASP A 193 -12.99 -10.78 6.75
N TRP A 194 -12.59 -10.19 5.62
CA TRP A 194 -12.71 -8.75 5.41
C TRP A 194 -14.17 -8.29 5.36
N ILE A 195 -15.02 -9.02 4.65
CA ILE A 195 -16.46 -8.73 4.58
C ILE A 195 -17.11 -8.87 5.96
N ASN A 196 -16.73 -9.88 6.74
CA ASN A 196 -17.27 -10.11 8.08
C ASN A 196 -16.93 -8.97 9.06
N VAL A 197 -15.84 -8.24 8.84
CA VAL A 197 -15.45 -7.10 9.68
C VAL A 197 -16.05 -5.79 9.19
N TYR A 198 -16.11 -5.58 7.87
CA TYR A 198 -16.42 -4.26 7.28
C TYR A 198 -17.77 -4.20 6.56
N ASP A 199 -18.56 -5.30 6.52
CA ASP A 199 -19.92 -5.36 5.93
C ASP A 199 -20.01 -4.80 4.49
N GLY A 200 -18.89 -4.80 3.75
CA GLY A 200 -18.80 -4.28 2.38
C GLY A 200 -18.17 -2.89 2.28
N ASP A 201 -17.95 -2.19 3.39
CA ASP A 201 -17.08 -1.02 3.42
C ASP A 201 -15.62 -1.40 3.13
N LEU A 202 -14.78 -0.41 2.79
CA LEU A 202 -13.40 -0.66 2.32
C LEU A 202 -13.35 -1.71 1.19
N GLY A 203 -14.31 -1.64 0.28
CA GLY A 203 -14.60 -2.64 -0.74
C GLY A 203 -13.60 -2.69 -1.91
N THR A 204 -12.30 -2.43 -1.67
CA THR A 204 -11.24 -2.57 -2.66
C THR A 204 -10.35 -3.76 -2.34
N VAL A 205 -10.43 -4.81 -3.17
CA VAL A 205 -9.65 -6.03 -2.98
C VAL A 205 -8.38 -6.05 -3.85
N LEU A 206 -7.26 -6.43 -3.23
CA LEU A 206 -5.96 -6.61 -3.88
C LEU A 206 -5.91 -7.98 -4.58
N THR A 207 -5.38 -8.03 -5.81
CA THR A 207 -5.55 -9.20 -6.67
C THR A 207 -4.30 -10.04 -6.91
N ASP A 208 -3.11 -9.47 -6.68
CA ASP A 208 -1.86 -10.05 -7.20
C ASP A 208 -1.00 -10.80 -6.16
N THR A 209 -1.48 -11.01 -4.92
CA THR A 209 -0.67 -11.70 -3.90
C THR A 209 -0.26 -13.10 -4.35
N TYR A 210 -1.20 -13.86 -4.91
CA TYR A 210 -0.95 -15.18 -5.52
C TYR A 210 -1.26 -15.19 -7.01
N THR A 211 -0.97 -14.12 -7.72
CA THR A 211 -1.31 -13.77 -9.09
C THR A 211 -2.78 -13.44 -9.32
N THR A 212 -3.03 -12.51 -10.22
CA THR A 212 -4.38 -12.09 -10.61
C THR A 212 -5.20 -13.27 -11.18
N ASP A 213 -4.61 -14.18 -11.92
CA ASP A 213 -5.33 -15.31 -12.48
C ASP A 213 -5.82 -16.29 -11.40
N VAL A 214 -5.04 -16.52 -10.36
CA VAL A 214 -5.47 -17.31 -9.19
C VAL A 214 -6.57 -16.58 -8.45
N PHE A 215 -6.41 -15.29 -8.22
CA PHE A 215 -7.42 -14.47 -7.55
C PHE A 215 -8.76 -14.53 -8.30
N LEU A 216 -8.77 -14.27 -9.60
CA LEU A 216 -10.00 -14.26 -10.39
C LEU A 216 -10.72 -15.61 -10.40
N ARG A 217 -10.00 -16.75 -10.34
CA ARG A 217 -10.63 -18.08 -10.17
C ARG A 217 -11.40 -18.19 -8.84
N ASN A 218 -10.90 -17.57 -7.77
CA ASN A 218 -11.54 -17.56 -6.44
C ASN A 218 -12.62 -16.48 -6.30
N PHE A 219 -12.63 -15.46 -7.17
CA PHE A 219 -13.53 -14.32 -7.09
C PHE A 219 -14.93 -14.71 -7.54
N SER A 220 -15.82 -14.94 -6.57
CA SER A 220 -17.20 -15.41 -6.80
C SER A 220 -18.16 -14.28 -7.16
N LYS A 221 -19.41 -14.65 -7.55
CA LYS A 221 -20.47 -13.67 -7.76
C LYS A 221 -20.79 -12.87 -6.49
N LYS A 222 -20.78 -13.52 -5.31
CA LYS A 222 -20.96 -12.85 -4.01
C LYS A 222 -19.90 -11.76 -3.83
N HIS A 223 -18.62 -12.12 -4.03
CA HIS A 223 -17.52 -11.16 -3.92
C HIS A 223 -17.65 -10.03 -4.93
N ALA A 224 -17.97 -10.35 -6.19
CA ALA A 224 -18.16 -9.35 -7.23
C ALA A 224 -19.34 -8.39 -6.96
N GLN A 225 -20.32 -8.78 -6.17
CA GLN A 225 -21.42 -7.90 -5.74
C GLN A 225 -21.01 -7.01 -4.56
N LEU A 226 -20.32 -7.58 -3.55
CA LEU A 226 -19.98 -6.89 -2.31
C LEU A 226 -18.76 -5.95 -2.46
N TYR A 227 -17.71 -6.40 -3.16
CA TYR A 227 -16.57 -5.55 -3.43
C TYR A 227 -16.88 -4.53 -4.53
N THR A 228 -16.55 -3.28 -4.27
CA THR A 228 -16.78 -2.17 -5.22
C THR A 228 -15.68 -2.08 -6.28
N SER A 229 -14.46 -2.51 -5.93
CA SER A 229 -13.29 -2.35 -6.78
C SER A 229 -12.26 -3.48 -6.63
N LEU A 230 -11.47 -3.64 -7.71
CA LEU A 230 -10.27 -4.46 -7.74
C LEU A 230 -9.04 -3.54 -7.72
N ARG A 231 -7.96 -3.91 -7.03
CA ARG A 231 -6.70 -3.19 -7.07
C ARG A 231 -5.67 -3.95 -7.90
N HIS A 232 -5.14 -3.26 -8.91
CA HIS A 232 -3.98 -3.67 -9.70
C HIS A 232 -2.70 -3.14 -9.04
N ASP A 233 -1.76 -4.01 -8.68
CA ASP A 233 -0.50 -3.64 -8.00
C ASP A 233 0.75 -4.27 -8.64
N SER A 234 0.60 -5.01 -9.73
CA SER A 234 1.70 -5.53 -10.54
C SER A 234 1.22 -6.08 -11.90
N GLY A 235 2.16 -6.23 -12.84
CA GLY A 235 1.89 -6.75 -14.17
C GLY A 235 1.40 -5.70 -15.17
N ASP A 236 0.89 -6.15 -16.31
CA ASP A 236 0.39 -5.27 -17.36
C ASP A 236 -1.02 -4.75 -17.03
N PRO A 237 -1.21 -3.44 -16.86
CA PRO A 237 -2.51 -2.88 -16.46
C PRO A 237 -3.59 -3.06 -17.52
N PHE A 238 -3.27 -3.12 -18.82
CA PHE A 238 -4.22 -3.28 -19.90
C PHE A 238 -4.77 -4.72 -19.94
N GLN A 239 -3.90 -5.71 -19.82
CA GLN A 239 -4.31 -7.11 -19.67
C GLN A 239 -5.14 -7.32 -18.41
N PHE A 240 -4.80 -6.63 -17.32
CA PHE A 240 -5.60 -6.67 -16.09
C PHE A 240 -7.02 -6.15 -16.31
N VAL A 241 -7.18 -5.02 -17.01
CA VAL A 241 -8.52 -4.47 -17.37
C VAL A 241 -9.34 -5.51 -18.12
N ASP A 242 -8.75 -6.14 -19.14
CA ASP A 242 -9.46 -7.13 -19.96
C ASP A 242 -9.90 -8.34 -19.13
N LYS A 243 -9.01 -8.87 -18.27
CA LYS A 243 -9.30 -9.99 -17.37
C LYS A 243 -10.40 -9.63 -16.37
N ALA A 244 -10.34 -8.44 -15.77
CA ALA A 244 -11.33 -7.96 -14.81
C ALA A 244 -12.72 -7.83 -15.45
N ILE A 245 -12.81 -7.19 -16.63
CA ILE A 245 -14.06 -7.02 -17.38
C ILE A 245 -14.64 -8.39 -17.77
N ALA A 246 -13.82 -9.30 -18.29
CA ALA A 246 -14.23 -10.65 -18.65
C ALA A 246 -14.81 -11.38 -17.44
N ARG A 247 -14.14 -11.31 -16.29
CA ARG A 247 -14.59 -11.96 -15.05
C ARG A 247 -15.91 -11.38 -14.54
N TYR A 248 -16.09 -10.07 -14.51
CA TYR A 248 -17.36 -9.45 -14.11
C TYR A 248 -18.51 -9.89 -15.03
N ARG A 249 -18.29 -9.92 -16.36
CA ARG A 249 -19.30 -10.40 -17.33
C ARG A 249 -19.66 -11.86 -17.12
N GLU A 250 -18.68 -12.73 -16.91
CA GLU A 250 -18.88 -14.16 -16.58
C GLU A 250 -19.77 -14.32 -15.34
N LEU A 251 -19.53 -13.51 -14.31
CA LEU A 251 -20.30 -13.49 -13.07
C LEU A 251 -21.64 -12.78 -13.19
N LYS A 252 -21.99 -12.26 -14.37
CA LYS A 252 -23.22 -11.49 -14.65
C LYS A 252 -23.33 -10.24 -13.77
N VAL A 253 -22.21 -9.54 -13.58
CA VAL A 253 -22.10 -8.23 -12.95
C VAL A 253 -21.69 -7.22 -14.01
N ASP A 254 -22.37 -6.08 -14.09
CA ASP A 254 -22.01 -5.03 -15.05
C ASP A 254 -20.68 -4.38 -14.62
N PRO A 255 -19.60 -4.47 -15.43
CA PRO A 255 -18.35 -3.85 -15.10
C PRO A 255 -18.41 -2.32 -15.03
N LYS A 256 -19.36 -1.66 -15.69
CA LYS A 256 -19.51 -0.20 -15.68
C LYS A 256 -19.83 0.40 -14.32
N ILE A 257 -20.38 -0.41 -13.39
CA ILE A 257 -20.65 0.03 -12.02
C ILE A 257 -19.49 -0.29 -11.06
N LYS A 258 -18.42 -0.90 -11.55
CA LYS A 258 -17.23 -1.30 -10.79
C LYS A 258 -16.06 -0.37 -11.08
N TYR A 259 -15.04 -0.44 -10.19
CA TYR A 259 -13.82 0.34 -10.32
C TYR A 259 -12.60 -0.58 -10.37
N ILE A 260 -11.55 -0.09 -11.02
CA ILE A 260 -10.20 -0.60 -10.82
C ILE A 260 -9.37 0.53 -10.20
N ILE A 261 -8.65 0.22 -9.13
CA ILE A 261 -7.64 1.11 -8.55
C ILE A 261 -6.27 0.63 -9.03
N PHE A 262 -5.58 1.46 -9.78
CA PHE A 262 -4.21 1.21 -10.22
C PHE A 262 -3.23 1.83 -9.24
N SER A 263 -2.20 1.08 -8.82
CA SER A 263 -1.25 1.55 -7.80
C SER A 263 0.21 1.12 -8.06
N ASP A 264 0.51 0.47 -9.17
CA ASP A 264 1.87 0.07 -9.51
C ASP A 264 2.55 1.04 -10.48
N SER A 265 3.70 1.57 -10.08
CA SER A 265 4.66 2.28 -10.94
C SER A 265 4.06 3.38 -11.83
N LEU A 266 3.09 4.12 -11.28
CA LEU A 266 2.33 5.12 -12.01
C LEU A 266 3.07 6.46 -12.11
N ASN A 267 2.96 7.06 -13.29
CA ASN A 267 3.15 8.47 -13.55
C ASN A 267 1.90 9.05 -14.23
N VAL A 268 1.87 10.35 -14.48
CA VAL A 268 0.69 11.03 -15.06
C VAL A 268 0.38 10.52 -16.47
N ASP A 269 1.39 10.31 -17.30
CA ASP A 269 1.20 9.84 -18.70
C ASP A 269 0.58 8.44 -18.69
N LYS A 270 1.12 7.53 -17.88
CA LYS A 270 0.60 6.17 -17.75
C LYS A 270 -0.83 6.13 -17.20
N ALA A 271 -1.14 7.00 -16.24
CA ALA A 271 -2.50 7.13 -15.71
C ALA A 271 -3.49 7.58 -16.80
N ILE A 272 -3.10 8.54 -17.66
CA ILE A 272 -3.91 8.99 -18.80
C ILE A 272 -4.15 7.84 -19.79
N GLU A 273 -3.10 7.11 -20.16
CA GLU A 273 -3.21 5.95 -21.07
C GLU A 273 -4.19 4.90 -20.53
N ILE A 274 -4.04 4.53 -19.26
CA ILE A 274 -4.90 3.54 -18.60
C ILE A 274 -6.35 4.04 -18.54
N ARG A 275 -6.58 5.31 -18.18
CA ARG A 275 -7.93 5.89 -18.15
C ARG A 275 -8.60 5.82 -19.52
N ASN A 276 -7.85 6.15 -20.58
CA ASN A 276 -8.38 6.10 -21.95
C ASN A 276 -8.73 4.65 -22.36
N TYR A 277 -7.94 3.67 -21.92
CA TYR A 277 -8.22 2.26 -22.17
C TYR A 277 -9.46 1.76 -21.39
N CYS A 278 -9.66 2.21 -20.16
CA CYS A 278 -10.82 1.87 -19.33
C CYS A 278 -12.12 2.51 -19.83
N ALA A 279 -12.04 3.60 -20.58
CA ALA A 279 -13.18 4.44 -20.97
C ALA A 279 -14.36 3.62 -21.49
N ASP A 280 -15.58 3.97 -21.04
CA ASP A 280 -16.85 3.30 -21.38
C ASP A 280 -17.00 1.83 -20.96
N HIS A 281 -15.97 1.20 -20.45
CA HIS A 281 -15.96 -0.22 -20.09
C HIS A 281 -16.02 -0.47 -18.57
N ILE A 282 -15.16 0.23 -17.83
CA ILE A 282 -15.04 0.12 -16.37
C ILE A 282 -14.49 1.43 -15.82
N ARG A 283 -14.91 1.83 -14.62
CA ARG A 283 -14.37 3.03 -13.98
C ARG A 283 -12.98 2.77 -13.41
N CYS A 284 -12.15 3.81 -13.31
CA CYS A 284 -10.81 3.68 -12.73
C CYS A 284 -10.46 4.87 -11.82
N SER A 285 -9.50 4.61 -10.92
CA SER A 285 -8.87 5.61 -10.07
C SER A 285 -7.41 5.21 -9.85
N PHE A 286 -6.57 6.15 -9.41
CA PHE A 286 -5.13 5.99 -9.38
C PHE A 286 -4.55 6.29 -8.00
N GLY A 287 -3.77 5.36 -7.44
CA GLY A 287 -2.94 5.59 -6.27
C GLY A 287 -1.52 5.91 -6.72
N ILE A 288 -1.18 7.20 -6.82
CA ILE A 288 0.13 7.62 -7.31
C ILE A 288 1.05 7.87 -6.11
N GLY A 289 2.18 7.15 -6.10
CA GLY A 289 3.13 7.16 -4.99
C GLY A 289 4.35 8.02 -5.27
N THR A 290 5.48 7.37 -5.41
CA THR A 290 6.84 7.95 -5.51
C THR A 290 6.98 9.00 -6.61
N ASN A 291 6.25 8.85 -7.72
CA ASN A 291 6.26 9.85 -8.79
C ASN A 291 5.76 11.24 -8.36
N LEU A 292 4.94 11.31 -7.30
CA LEU A 292 4.52 12.59 -6.72
C LEU A 292 5.41 13.01 -5.56
N THR A 293 5.74 12.11 -4.63
CA THR A 293 6.39 12.46 -3.35
C THR A 293 7.92 12.40 -3.38
N ASN A 294 8.51 12.00 -4.50
CA ASN A 294 9.97 11.86 -4.62
C ASN A 294 10.54 12.22 -6.00
N ASP A 295 9.82 13.01 -6.77
CA ASP A 295 10.33 13.63 -8.00
C ASP A 295 10.83 15.04 -7.66
N THR A 296 12.03 15.11 -7.12
CA THR A 296 12.60 16.32 -6.49
C THR A 296 13.75 16.95 -7.26
N GLY A 297 14.09 16.41 -8.44
CA GLY A 297 15.22 16.93 -9.23
C GLY A 297 16.60 16.71 -8.59
N CYS A 298 16.70 16.00 -7.49
CA CYS A 298 17.97 15.78 -6.78
C CYS A 298 18.97 14.86 -7.48
N GLY A 299 18.60 14.28 -8.63
CA GLY A 299 19.45 13.37 -9.40
C GLY A 299 19.65 11.97 -8.81
N VAL A 300 18.96 11.66 -7.70
CA VAL A 300 19.03 10.35 -7.03
C VAL A 300 17.67 9.67 -7.14
N ALA A 301 17.67 8.43 -7.64
CA ALA A 301 16.45 7.64 -7.74
C ALA A 301 15.92 7.27 -6.34
N PRO A 302 14.58 7.26 -6.16
CA PRO A 302 13.97 6.78 -4.93
C PRO A 302 14.39 5.35 -4.59
N SER A 303 14.56 5.06 -3.30
CA SER A 303 14.86 3.70 -2.85
C SER A 303 13.73 2.73 -3.20
N ASN A 304 14.09 1.50 -3.61
CA ASN A 304 13.11 0.44 -3.86
C ASN A 304 12.98 -0.50 -2.65
N ILE A 305 12.73 0.11 -1.49
CA ILE A 305 12.60 -0.62 -0.23
C ILE A 305 11.16 -1.13 -0.04
N VAL A 306 11.03 -2.35 0.48
CA VAL A 306 9.76 -2.99 0.83
C VAL A 306 9.91 -3.74 2.15
N MET A 307 8.82 -3.90 2.88
CA MET A 307 8.70 -4.77 4.04
C MET A 307 7.57 -5.75 3.79
N LYS A 308 7.74 -7.03 4.15
CA LYS A 308 6.76 -8.09 3.88
C LYS A 308 6.65 -9.03 5.07
N LEU A 309 5.45 -9.60 5.25
CA LEU A 309 5.24 -10.66 6.22
C LEU A 309 6.07 -11.88 5.81
N TRP A 310 6.99 -12.29 6.69
CA TRP A 310 7.92 -13.38 6.43
C TRP A 310 7.40 -14.72 6.95
N ARG A 311 6.87 -14.71 8.17
CA ARG A 311 6.30 -15.88 8.83
C ARG A 311 5.27 -15.45 9.88
N CYS A 312 4.32 -16.29 10.18
CA CYS A 312 3.35 -16.07 11.26
C CYS A 312 2.99 -17.38 11.95
N LYS A 313 2.37 -17.28 13.13
CA LYS A 313 1.76 -18.37 13.87
C LYS A 313 0.54 -17.84 14.64
N MET A 314 -0.47 -18.67 14.84
CA MET A 314 -1.69 -18.25 15.55
C MET A 314 -1.50 -18.17 17.05
N THR A 315 -0.67 -19.05 17.59
CA THR A 315 -0.37 -19.10 19.03
C THR A 315 1.13 -19.31 19.26
N GLU A 316 1.60 -18.98 20.46
CA GLU A 316 3.01 -19.22 20.82
C GLU A 316 3.42 -20.69 20.81
N ARG A 317 2.45 -21.60 20.89
CA ARG A 317 2.69 -23.06 20.93
C ARG A 317 2.80 -23.70 19.55
N GLU A 318 2.43 -22.96 18.50
CA GLU A 318 2.50 -23.45 17.13
C GLU A 318 3.87 -23.19 16.50
N GLU A 319 4.21 -24.02 15.52
CA GLU A 319 5.35 -23.79 14.68
C GLU A 319 5.11 -22.60 13.74
N TRP A 320 6.19 -21.94 13.33
CA TRP A 320 6.12 -20.85 12.38
C TRP A 320 5.73 -21.35 10.98
N SER A 321 4.71 -20.72 10.40
CA SER A 321 4.33 -20.89 9.00
C SER A 321 4.90 -19.75 8.17
N TYR A 322 5.66 -20.07 7.12
CA TYR A 322 6.23 -19.08 6.22
C TYR A 322 5.16 -18.48 5.30
N CYS A 323 5.33 -17.21 5.00
CA CYS A 323 4.43 -16.45 4.15
C CYS A 323 5.04 -16.25 2.76
N VAL A 324 4.20 -16.31 1.73
CA VAL A 324 4.62 -16.16 0.33
C VAL A 324 3.81 -15.06 -0.34
N LYS A 325 4.49 -14.26 -1.17
CA LYS A 325 3.87 -13.42 -2.19
C LYS A 325 4.43 -13.80 -3.55
N LEU A 326 3.56 -14.05 -4.54
CA LEU A 326 3.99 -14.38 -5.90
C LEU A 326 4.04 -13.15 -6.82
N SER A 327 3.01 -12.33 -6.90
CA SER A 327 2.95 -11.18 -7.83
C SER A 327 2.73 -11.58 -9.30
N ASP A 328 2.14 -10.69 -10.11
CA ASP A 328 2.03 -10.88 -11.57
C ASP A 328 3.33 -10.51 -12.31
N ALA A 329 4.25 -9.82 -11.65
CA ALA A 329 5.56 -9.51 -12.22
C ALA A 329 6.53 -10.69 -12.00
N HIS A 330 6.96 -11.30 -13.09
CA HIS A 330 7.84 -12.47 -13.07
C HIS A 330 9.12 -12.18 -12.24
N GLY A 331 9.49 -13.11 -11.34
CA GLY A 331 10.69 -13.00 -10.51
C GLY A 331 10.59 -12.05 -9.30
N LYS A 332 9.46 -11.40 -9.06
CA LYS A 332 9.21 -10.57 -7.86
C LYS A 332 8.54 -11.36 -6.73
N TYR A 333 9.03 -12.58 -6.48
CA TYR A 333 8.51 -13.42 -5.40
C TYR A 333 9.14 -13.04 -4.06
N THR A 334 8.38 -13.18 -2.97
CA THR A 334 8.88 -13.07 -1.60
C THR A 334 8.47 -14.29 -0.79
N GLY A 335 9.38 -14.78 0.05
CA GLY A 335 9.23 -15.99 0.84
C GLY A 335 10.46 -16.90 0.71
N VAL A 336 10.49 -17.99 1.46
CA VAL A 336 11.54 -19.00 1.29
C VAL A 336 11.33 -19.78 -0.01
N PRO A 337 12.40 -20.21 -0.73
CA PRO A 337 12.29 -20.85 -2.03
C PRO A 337 11.40 -22.10 -2.05
N GLU A 338 11.47 -22.91 -1.00
CA GLU A 338 10.68 -24.13 -0.84
C GLU A 338 9.19 -23.83 -0.81
N GLU A 339 8.79 -22.80 -0.04
CA GLU A 339 7.40 -22.38 0.09
C GLU A 339 6.89 -21.67 -1.17
N ILE A 340 7.73 -20.90 -1.85
CA ILE A 340 7.39 -20.33 -3.16
C ILE A 340 7.06 -21.45 -4.15
N ASN A 341 7.90 -22.49 -4.21
CA ASN A 341 7.67 -23.63 -5.08
C ASN A 341 6.39 -24.40 -4.69
N LEU A 342 6.17 -24.64 -3.40
CA LEU A 342 4.96 -25.29 -2.89
C LEU A 342 3.71 -24.48 -3.26
N ALA A 343 3.73 -23.17 -3.08
CA ALA A 343 2.63 -22.29 -3.44
C ALA A 343 2.31 -22.36 -4.94
N ARG A 344 3.33 -22.28 -5.80
CA ARG A 344 3.17 -22.38 -7.26
C ARG A 344 2.58 -23.71 -7.70
N LEU A 345 3.13 -24.82 -7.22
CA LEU A 345 2.61 -26.17 -7.49
C LEU A 345 1.15 -26.32 -7.02
N THR A 346 0.86 -25.86 -5.79
CA THR A 346 -0.47 -25.95 -5.18
C THR A 346 -1.52 -25.17 -5.96
N LEU A 347 -1.13 -24.03 -6.53
CA LEU A 347 -2.00 -23.13 -7.28
C LEU A 347 -2.03 -23.41 -8.79
N GLY A 348 -1.22 -24.35 -9.28
CA GLY A 348 -1.12 -24.68 -10.69
C GLY A 348 -0.51 -23.56 -11.53
N ILE A 349 0.48 -22.86 -10.98
CA ILE A 349 1.21 -21.81 -11.67
C ILE A 349 2.47 -22.45 -12.28
N ASN A 350 2.44 -22.62 -13.60
CA ASN A 350 3.59 -23.08 -14.38
C ASN A 350 4.48 -21.89 -14.78
N ASP A 351 5.75 -22.16 -15.06
CA ASP A 351 6.70 -21.15 -15.59
C ASP A 351 6.31 -20.67 -16.98
#